data_49faa5f27af04b93b0d24a31ff2aaf89
#
_entry.id   49faa5f27af04b93b0d24a31ff2aaf89
#
_cell.length_a   1.000
_cell.length_b   1.000
_cell.length_c   1.000
_cell.angle_alpha   90.00
_cell.angle_beta   90.00
_cell.angle_gamma   90.00
#
_symmetry.space_group_name_H-M   'P 1'
#
loop_
_entity.id
_entity.type
_entity.pdbx_description
1 polymer ?
#
loop_
_entity_poly.entity_id
_entity_poly.type
_entity_poly.pdbx_seq_one_letter_code
_entity_poly.pdbx_strand_id
1 'polypeptide(L)'
;MTQVGVTLASLGLGWAGEDTLYGILIGWFHPVTTPLTTKLLHGVSLLVAFLVISYLHVVLGEVVPKNLAISKADRLAALVSPPLLVFYRIAVPFVIGIERSAGALTHALGLKSGAHGGGHSAEELKLIVSSSRGLGYLPEAQEDIIHRVLDLDTIAVREIMVSRNDIISVPKGAPLDQVLHTMIESQHSRLPVFDNGKVLGILHYKDLLPVWEERRRSIRSGRPSRSFRLARLLRPHLVVPESKPVSQMLEEFRKGQSHMAIVVDEFGTIAGLLTVEDVLEQVVGKIEDEHDEKIERAAETADIELDGTTRILDLESEYGIEISVDGGFETLAGFLLYRLGEIPHVGQSVDDGGRRYTVLEMDRNRIARVRVERVPEQAA
;
A
#
# COMPACT_ATOMS: atom_id res chain seq x y z
N MET A 1 -4.44 -4.65 -33.02
CA MET A 1 -3.95 -4.30 -34.38
C MET A 1 -3.08 -5.41 -34.96
N THR A 2 -1.95 -5.74 -34.39
CA THR A 2 -1.05 -6.80 -34.88
C THR A 2 -1.75 -8.17 -34.95
N GLN A 3 -2.61 -8.50 -33.99
CA GLN A 3 -3.35 -9.78 -33.96
C GLN A 3 -4.33 -9.93 -35.15
N VAL A 4 -4.98 -8.84 -35.60
CA VAL A 4 -5.85 -8.86 -36.78
C VAL A 4 -5.02 -9.11 -38.04
N GLY A 5 -3.85 -8.51 -38.18
CA GLY A 5 -2.92 -8.76 -39.29
C GLY A 5 -2.43 -10.20 -39.34
N VAL A 6 -2.06 -10.75 -38.19
CA VAL A 6 -1.64 -12.17 -38.07
C VAL A 6 -2.79 -13.10 -38.48
N THR A 7 -4.00 -12.85 -37.97
CA THR A 7 -5.17 -13.69 -38.30
C THR A 7 -5.51 -13.65 -39.82
N LEU A 8 -5.47 -12.45 -40.46
CA LEU A 8 -5.70 -12.33 -41.87
C LEU A 8 -4.62 -13.03 -42.73
N ALA A 9 -3.35 -12.87 -42.34
CA ALA A 9 -2.25 -13.55 -43.00
C ALA A 9 -2.35 -15.07 -42.85
N SER A 10 -2.74 -15.57 -41.70
CA SER A 10 -2.96 -17.01 -41.41
C SER A 10 -4.06 -17.59 -42.28
N LEU A 11 -5.20 -16.89 -42.34
CA LEU A 11 -6.33 -17.31 -43.21
C LEU A 11 -5.93 -17.33 -44.69
N GLY A 12 -5.21 -16.32 -45.16
CA GLY A 12 -4.72 -16.25 -46.55
C GLY A 12 -3.72 -17.36 -46.89
N LEU A 13 -2.79 -17.63 -45.96
CA LEU A 13 -1.78 -18.69 -46.10
C LEU A 13 -2.42 -20.10 -46.09
N GLY A 14 -3.41 -20.30 -45.21
CA GLY A 14 -4.17 -21.55 -45.13
C GLY A 14 -4.87 -21.85 -46.46
N TRP A 15 -5.59 -20.85 -46.96
CA TRP A 15 -6.35 -21.00 -48.24
C TRP A 15 -5.45 -21.22 -49.47
N ALA A 16 -4.37 -20.44 -49.62
CA ALA A 16 -3.46 -20.57 -50.77
C ALA A 16 -2.52 -21.80 -50.65
N GLY A 17 -2.18 -22.22 -49.46
CA GLY A 17 -1.27 -23.32 -49.19
C GLY A 17 -1.90 -24.71 -49.36
N GLU A 18 -3.21 -24.83 -49.11
CA GLU A 18 -3.94 -26.09 -49.17
C GLU A 18 -3.88 -26.73 -50.56
N ASP A 19 -4.25 -25.97 -51.58
CA ASP A 19 -4.24 -26.47 -52.99
C ASP A 19 -2.81 -26.77 -53.48
N THR A 20 -1.83 -26.00 -53.09
CA THR A 20 -0.45 -26.17 -53.53
C THR A 20 0.20 -27.42 -52.94
N LEU A 21 0.05 -27.65 -51.62
CA LEU A 21 0.57 -28.85 -50.96
C LEU A 21 -0.15 -30.11 -51.37
N TYR A 22 -1.47 -30.04 -51.60
CA TYR A 22 -2.23 -31.13 -52.17
C TYR A 22 -1.68 -31.54 -53.52
N GLY A 23 -1.40 -30.60 -54.43
CA GLY A 23 -0.80 -30.87 -55.73
C GLY A 23 0.57 -31.55 -55.66
N ILE A 24 1.44 -31.12 -54.71
CA ILE A 24 2.77 -31.70 -54.50
C ILE A 24 2.65 -33.13 -53.93
N LEU A 25 1.79 -33.36 -52.97
CA LEU A 25 1.60 -34.68 -52.35
C LEU A 25 1.04 -35.71 -53.35
N ILE A 26 0.08 -35.34 -54.21
CA ILE A 26 -0.41 -36.22 -55.26
C ILE A 26 0.67 -36.52 -56.32
N GLY A 27 1.54 -35.58 -56.65
CA GLY A 27 2.68 -35.79 -57.55
C GLY A 27 3.68 -36.86 -57.04
N TRP A 28 3.79 -37.01 -55.74
CA TRP A 28 4.69 -37.99 -55.12
C TRP A 28 4.08 -39.39 -54.98
N PHE A 29 2.76 -39.50 -54.85
CA PHE A 29 2.03 -40.74 -54.65
C PHE A 29 1.32 -41.15 -55.95
N HIS A 30 2.06 -41.49 -57.05
CA HIS A 30 1.51 -41.96 -58.31
C HIS A 30 0.74 -43.29 -58.15
N PRO A 31 -0.18 -43.65 -59.03
CA PRO A 31 -1.56 -43.90 -58.71
C PRO A 31 -1.84 -45.37 -58.38
N VAL A 32 -2.42 -45.63 -57.23
CA VAL A 32 -3.17 -46.88 -57.00
C VAL A 32 -4.65 -46.55 -57.22
N THR A 33 -5.17 -46.99 -58.33
CA THR A 33 -6.42 -46.59 -58.90
C THR A 33 -7.63 -47.42 -58.45
N THR A 34 -8.08 -47.23 -57.23
CA THR A 34 -9.44 -47.57 -56.86
C THR A 34 -10.16 -46.34 -56.27
N PRO A 35 -11.48 -46.16 -56.53
CA PRO A 35 -12.18 -44.95 -56.08
C PRO A 35 -12.17 -44.75 -54.55
N LEU A 36 -12.02 -45.79 -53.80
CA LEU A 36 -11.96 -45.76 -52.32
C LEU A 36 -10.58 -45.33 -51.83
N THR A 37 -9.51 -45.86 -52.44
CA THR A 37 -8.12 -45.52 -52.08
C THR A 37 -7.79 -44.08 -52.48
N THR A 38 -8.34 -43.55 -53.55
CA THR A 38 -8.18 -42.14 -53.97
C THR A 38 -8.82 -41.20 -52.95
N LYS A 39 -10.03 -41.49 -52.47
CA LYS A 39 -10.69 -40.68 -51.42
C LYS A 39 -9.95 -40.70 -50.07
N LEU A 40 -9.46 -41.91 -49.65
CA LEU A 40 -8.66 -42.02 -48.44
C LEU A 40 -7.31 -41.29 -48.58
N LEU A 41 -6.62 -41.43 -49.69
CA LEU A 41 -5.36 -40.76 -49.98
C LEU A 41 -5.55 -39.22 -49.98
N HIS A 42 -6.64 -38.74 -50.57
CA HIS A 42 -7.00 -37.34 -50.56
C HIS A 42 -7.21 -36.79 -49.15
N GLY A 43 -7.99 -37.51 -48.29
CA GLY A 43 -8.21 -37.12 -46.92
C GLY A 43 -6.93 -37.12 -46.05
N VAL A 44 -6.07 -38.13 -46.24
CA VAL A 44 -4.78 -38.21 -45.51
C VAL A 44 -3.84 -37.11 -46.02
N SER A 45 -3.76 -36.86 -47.32
CA SER A 45 -2.92 -35.77 -47.89
C SER A 45 -3.36 -34.40 -47.41
N LEU A 46 -4.66 -34.13 -47.35
CA LEU A 46 -5.23 -32.92 -46.83
C LEU A 46 -4.87 -32.72 -45.33
N LEU A 47 -5.02 -33.77 -44.54
CA LEU A 47 -4.67 -33.73 -43.08
C LEU A 47 -3.18 -33.45 -42.90
N VAL A 48 -2.30 -34.18 -43.63
CA VAL A 48 -0.84 -33.98 -43.51
C VAL A 48 -0.46 -32.58 -43.98
N ALA A 49 -1.01 -32.07 -45.09
CA ALA A 49 -0.80 -30.74 -45.58
C ALA A 49 -1.21 -29.68 -44.53
N PHE A 50 -2.39 -29.85 -43.98
CA PHE A 50 -2.88 -28.95 -42.91
C PHE A 50 -1.96 -28.96 -41.69
N LEU A 51 -1.53 -30.10 -41.21
CA LEU A 51 -0.62 -30.21 -40.04
C LEU A 51 0.74 -29.55 -40.34
N VAL A 52 1.33 -29.79 -41.54
CA VAL A 52 2.62 -29.21 -41.90
C VAL A 52 2.52 -27.68 -42.04
N ILE A 53 1.48 -27.18 -42.70
CA ILE A 53 1.28 -25.74 -42.89
C ILE A 53 1.02 -25.09 -41.52
N SER A 54 0.16 -25.68 -40.69
CA SER A 54 -0.13 -25.17 -39.35
C SER A 54 1.14 -25.12 -38.48
N TYR A 55 1.95 -26.20 -38.51
CA TYR A 55 3.22 -26.25 -37.78
C TYR A 55 4.19 -25.15 -38.26
N LEU A 56 4.41 -25.05 -39.56
CA LEU A 56 5.30 -24.02 -40.13
C LEU A 56 4.78 -22.61 -39.83
N HIS A 57 3.47 -22.39 -39.93
CA HIS A 57 2.85 -21.13 -39.59
C HIS A 57 3.05 -20.74 -38.12
N VAL A 58 2.78 -21.64 -37.22
CA VAL A 58 2.98 -21.39 -35.76
C VAL A 58 4.45 -21.13 -35.44
N VAL A 59 5.35 -21.97 -35.95
CA VAL A 59 6.79 -21.85 -35.64
C VAL A 59 7.39 -20.60 -36.30
N LEU A 60 7.25 -20.44 -37.63
CA LEU A 60 7.91 -19.36 -38.37
C LEU A 60 7.11 -18.04 -38.37
N GLY A 61 5.79 -18.11 -38.27
CA GLY A 61 4.89 -16.96 -38.28
C GLY A 61 4.66 -16.33 -36.91
N GLU A 62 4.76 -17.13 -35.82
CA GLU A 62 4.44 -16.64 -34.46
C GLU A 62 5.61 -16.81 -33.48
N VAL A 63 6.07 -18.04 -33.24
CA VAL A 63 7.01 -18.33 -32.15
C VAL A 63 8.39 -17.72 -32.40
N VAL A 64 8.96 -17.91 -33.60
CA VAL A 64 10.29 -17.38 -33.94
C VAL A 64 10.29 -15.84 -33.97
N PRO A 65 9.35 -15.15 -34.60
CA PRO A 65 9.30 -13.68 -34.59
C PRO A 65 9.11 -13.13 -33.17
N LYS A 66 8.30 -13.77 -32.33
CA LYS A 66 8.08 -13.38 -30.93
C LYS A 66 9.36 -13.49 -30.12
N ASN A 67 10.06 -14.61 -30.20
CA ASN A 67 11.34 -14.80 -29.49
C ASN A 67 12.41 -13.82 -29.98
N LEU A 68 12.44 -13.53 -31.27
CA LEU A 68 13.36 -12.57 -31.86
C LEU A 68 13.05 -11.14 -31.38
N ALA A 69 11.76 -10.79 -31.27
CA ALA A 69 11.32 -9.50 -30.77
C ALA A 69 11.70 -9.30 -29.29
N ILE A 70 11.63 -10.35 -28.47
CA ILE A 70 12.06 -10.30 -27.07
C ILE A 70 13.58 -10.16 -26.96
N SER A 71 14.35 -10.93 -27.74
CA SER A 71 15.81 -10.96 -27.62
C SER A 71 16.53 -9.75 -28.27
N LYS A 72 15.91 -9.07 -29.24
CA LYS A 72 16.49 -7.93 -29.98
C LYS A 72 15.50 -6.78 -30.12
N ALA A 73 14.82 -6.44 -29.04
CA ALA A 73 13.70 -5.50 -29.01
C ALA A 73 14.01 -4.15 -29.71
N ASP A 74 15.12 -3.50 -29.35
CA ASP A 74 15.46 -2.15 -29.83
C ASP A 74 15.69 -2.09 -31.34
N ARG A 75 16.45 -3.05 -31.89
CA ARG A 75 16.76 -3.08 -33.33
C ARG A 75 15.54 -3.43 -34.17
N LEU A 76 14.75 -4.38 -33.69
CA LEU A 76 13.53 -4.79 -34.39
C LEU A 76 12.44 -3.72 -34.33
N ALA A 77 12.30 -3.04 -33.17
CA ALA A 77 11.37 -1.92 -33.04
C ALA A 77 11.68 -0.82 -34.08
N ALA A 78 12.94 -0.43 -34.24
CA ALA A 78 13.36 0.58 -35.23
C ALA A 78 13.07 0.14 -36.66
N LEU A 79 13.29 -1.14 -36.99
CA LEU A 79 13.09 -1.67 -38.34
C LEU A 79 11.59 -1.84 -38.68
N VAL A 80 10.78 -2.32 -37.74
CA VAL A 80 9.38 -2.68 -37.94
C VAL A 80 8.44 -1.49 -37.75
N SER A 81 8.85 -0.45 -37.03
CA SER A 81 8.02 0.72 -36.75
C SER A 81 7.50 1.44 -37.97
N PRO A 82 8.30 1.76 -39.05
CA PRO A 82 7.79 2.46 -40.20
C PRO A 82 6.70 1.68 -40.97
N PRO A 83 6.90 0.40 -41.35
CA PRO A 83 5.86 -0.37 -42.04
C PRO A 83 4.63 -0.60 -41.10
N LEU A 84 4.83 -0.75 -39.81
CA LEU A 84 3.74 -0.89 -38.85
C LEU A 84 2.89 0.37 -38.76
N LEU A 85 3.49 1.57 -38.82
CA LEU A 85 2.77 2.84 -38.83
C LEU A 85 1.91 3.00 -40.10
N VAL A 86 2.41 2.57 -41.25
CA VAL A 86 1.62 2.58 -42.48
C VAL A 86 0.43 1.62 -42.37
N PHE A 87 0.68 0.41 -41.94
CA PHE A 87 -0.38 -0.58 -41.69
C PHE A 87 -1.41 -0.08 -40.65
N TYR A 88 -0.95 0.54 -39.55
CA TYR A 88 -1.80 1.14 -38.55
C TYR A 88 -2.77 2.16 -39.16
N ARG A 89 -2.27 3.11 -39.96
CA ARG A 89 -3.11 4.14 -40.62
C ARG A 89 -4.19 3.55 -41.52
N ILE A 90 -3.87 2.48 -42.22
CA ILE A 90 -4.82 1.78 -43.12
C ILE A 90 -5.85 0.98 -42.32
N ALA A 91 -5.41 0.33 -41.22
CA ALA A 91 -6.25 -0.56 -40.45
C ALA A 91 -7.14 0.16 -39.40
N VAL A 92 -6.79 1.39 -38.99
CA VAL A 92 -7.54 2.17 -37.98
C VAL A 92 -9.04 2.21 -38.22
N PRO A 93 -9.55 2.61 -39.37
CA PRO A 93 -11.00 2.71 -39.60
C PRO A 93 -11.70 1.36 -39.44
N PHE A 94 -11.04 0.27 -39.85
CA PHE A 94 -11.58 -1.08 -39.71
C PHE A 94 -11.61 -1.55 -38.27
N VAL A 95 -10.55 -1.28 -37.52
CA VAL A 95 -10.47 -1.64 -36.11
C VAL A 95 -11.48 -0.87 -35.26
N ILE A 96 -11.64 0.45 -35.50
CA ILE A 96 -12.68 1.25 -34.87
C ILE A 96 -14.07 0.68 -35.15
N GLY A 97 -14.30 0.21 -36.37
CA GLY A 97 -15.55 -0.46 -36.71
C GLY A 97 -15.81 -1.72 -35.89
N ILE A 98 -14.80 -2.59 -35.75
CA ILE A 98 -14.88 -3.80 -34.94
C ILE A 98 -15.10 -3.46 -33.47
N GLU A 99 -14.34 -2.52 -32.91
CA GLU A 99 -14.45 -2.10 -31.48
C GLU A 99 -15.84 -1.53 -31.18
N ARG A 100 -16.37 -0.69 -32.06
CA ARG A 100 -17.74 -0.16 -31.90
C ARG A 100 -18.80 -1.27 -31.98
N SER A 101 -18.64 -2.21 -32.91
CA SER A 101 -19.55 -3.35 -33.03
C SER A 101 -19.49 -4.25 -31.80
N ALA A 102 -18.29 -4.56 -31.29
CA ALA A 102 -18.10 -5.33 -30.08
C ALA A 102 -18.67 -4.60 -28.85
N GLY A 103 -18.42 -3.29 -28.72
CA GLY A 103 -18.98 -2.46 -27.65
C GLY A 103 -20.52 -2.42 -27.70
N ALA A 104 -21.13 -2.29 -28.88
CA ALA A 104 -22.57 -2.32 -29.01
C ALA A 104 -23.16 -3.68 -28.61
N LEU A 105 -22.50 -4.78 -28.97
CA LEU A 105 -22.93 -6.13 -28.58
C LEU A 105 -22.79 -6.35 -27.07
N THR A 106 -21.69 -5.92 -26.48
CA THR A 106 -21.44 -6.00 -25.03
C THR A 106 -22.50 -5.21 -24.25
N HIS A 107 -22.82 -4.02 -24.75
CA HIS A 107 -23.88 -3.18 -24.15
C HIS A 107 -25.28 -3.82 -24.28
N ALA A 108 -25.59 -4.43 -25.43
CA ALA A 108 -26.83 -5.13 -25.65
C ALA A 108 -27.00 -6.36 -24.76
N LEU A 109 -25.88 -7.01 -24.36
CA LEU A 109 -25.87 -8.12 -23.40
C LEU A 109 -25.90 -7.67 -21.93
N GLY A 110 -26.03 -6.36 -21.66
CA GLY A 110 -26.10 -5.82 -20.29
C GLY A 110 -24.76 -5.88 -19.54
N LEU A 111 -23.67 -6.25 -20.21
CA LEU A 111 -22.34 -6.22 -19.63
C LEU A 111 -21.87 -4.77 -19.66
N LYS A 112 -21.57 -4.19 -18.50
CA LYS A 112 -20.85 -2.91 -18.44
C LYS A 112 -19.48 -3.16 -19.05
N SER A 113 -19.22 -2.59 -20.24
CA SER A 113 -17.84 -2.51 -20.74
C SER A 113 -17.03 -1.87 -19.62
N GLY A 114 -16.15 -2.62 -19.01
CA GLY A 114 -15.10 -2.04 -18.19
C GLY A 114 -14.39 -1.08 -19.12
N ALA A 115 -14.64 0.22 -18.91
CA ALA A 115 -13.94 1.24 -19.68
C ALA A 115 -12.45 0.91 -19.52
N HIS A 116 -11.80 0.54 -20.62
CA HIS A 116 -10.35 0.53 -20.74
C HIS A 116 -9.86 1.99 -20.75
N GLY A 117 -10.36 2.75 -19.80
CA GLY A 117 -9.95 4.09 -19.43
C GLY A 117 -9.03 3.97 -18.24
N GLY A 118 -7.88 3.54 -18.51
CA GLY A 118 -6.55 3.89 -18.05
C GLY A 118 -6.29 4.19 -16.56
N GLY A 119 -7.07 3.70 -15.59
CA GLY A 119 -6.70 3.76 -14.19
C GLY A 119 -6.44 2.35 -13.65
N HIS A 120 -5.25 2.09 -13.18
CA HIS A 120 -4.96 0.88 -12.41
C HIS A 120 -5.44 1.10 -10.97
N SER A 121 -6.00 0.06 -10.35
CA SER A 121 -6.33 0.11 -8.91
C SER A 121 -5.03 0.16 -8.08
N ALA A 122 -5.13 0.53 -6.80
CA ALA A 122 -3.98 0.54 -5.91
C ALA A 122 -3.32 -0.85 -5.84
N GLU A 123 -4.11 -1.92 -5.83
CA GLU A 123 -3.65 -3.31 -5.83
C GLU A 123 -2.91 -3.67 -7.12
N GLU A 124 -3.43 -3.25 -8.29
CA GLU A 124 -2.74 -3.47 -9.58
C GLU A 124 -1.42 -2.70 -9.63
N LEU A 125 -1.37 -1.47 -9.09
CA LEU A 125 -0.14 -0.69 -9.00
C LEU A 125 0.88 -1.37 -8.09
N LYS A 126 0.47 -1.91 -6.94
CA LYS A 126 1.33 -2.71 -6.05
C LYS A 126 1.93 -3.91 -6.78
N LEU A 127 1.12 -4.67 -7.53
CA LEU A 127 1.61 -5.80 -8.32
C LEU A 127 2.63 -5.39 -9.38
N ILE A 128 2.43 -4.25 -10.06
CA ILE A 128 3.38 -3.72 -11.04
C ILE A 128 4.70 -3.36 -10.36
N VAL A 129 4.65 -2.72 -9.20
CA VAL A 129 5.81 -2.32 -8.41
C VAL A 129 6.60 -3.55 -7.96
N SER A 130 5.94 -4.56 -7.37
CA SER A 130 6.57 -5.81 -6.94
C SER A 130 7.15 -6.61 -8.11
N SER A 131 6.49 -6.61 -9.27
CA SER A 131 7.03 -7.21 -10.49
C SER A 131 8.31 -6.49 -10.96
N SER A 132 8.35 -5.16 -10.86
CA SER A 132 9.53 -4.37 -11.22
C SER A 132 10.72 -4.64 -10.30
N ARG A 133 10.46 -4.85 -8.98
CA ARG A 133 11.47 -5.31 -8.02
C ARG A 133 12.01 -6.69 -8.41
N GLY A 134 11.12 -7.65 -8.71
CA GLY A 134 11.52 -9.02 -9.11
C GLY A 134 12.41 -9.05 -10.36
N LEU A 135 12.31 -8.04 -11.24
CA LEU A 135 13.15 -7.84 -12.42
C LEU A 135 14.43 -7.04 -12.13
N GLY A 136 14.65 -6.59 -10.88
CA GLY A 136 15.82 -5.82 -10.48
C GLY A 136 15.82 -4.34 -10.87
N TYR A 137 14.68 -3.79 -11.31
CA TYR A 137 14.56 -2.37 -11.69
C TYR A 137 14.27 -1.46 -10.50
N LEU A 138 13.79 -2.00 -9.38
CA LEU A 138 13.40 -1.24 -8.20
C LEU A 138 14.06 -1.83 -6.94
N PRO A 139 14.74 -1.01 -6.11
CA PRO A 139 15.22 -1.42 -4.80
C PRO A 139 14.06 -1.70 -3.83
N GLU A 140 14.27 -2.60 -2.86
CA GLU A 140 13.29 -3.00 -1.85
C GLU A 140 12.75 -1.80 -1.05
N ALA A 141 13.62 -0.94 -0.56
CA ALA A 141 13.21 0.25 0.20
C ALA A 141 12.30 1.21 -0.60
N GLN A 142 12.45 1.25 -1.93
CA GLN A 142 11.57 2.07 -2.77
C GLN A 142 10.21 1.40 -2.99
N GLU A 143 10.18 0.08 -3.13
CA GLU A 143 8.94 -0.70 -3.18
C GLU A 143 8.11 -0.45 -1.93
N ASP A 144 8.70 -0.58 -0.74
CA ASP A 144 8.04 -0.41 0.55
C ASP A 144 7.42 1.00 0.69
N ILE A 145 8.18 2.05 0.33
CA ILE A 145 7.66 3.42 0.36
C ILE A 145 6.48 3.58 -0.58
N ILE A 146 6.54 3.02 -1.80
CA ILE A 146 5.44 3.13 -2.76
C ILE A 146 4.20 2.40 -2.24
N HIS A 147 4.35 1.21 -1.67
CA HIS A 147 3.25 0.46 -1.08
C HIS A 147 2.59 1.26 0.06
N ARG A 148 3.38 1.80 1.00
CA ARG A 148 2.89 2.63 2.11
C ARG A 148 2.14 3.87 1.62
N VAL A 149 2.65 4.54 0.57
CA VAL A 149 1.96 5.71 -0.02
C VAL A 149 0.60 5.32 -0.62
N LEU A 150 0.51 4.15 -1.27
CA LEU A 150 -0.76 3.66 -1.82
C LEU A 150 -1.77 3.29 -0.72
N ASP A 151 -1.31 2.94 0.47
CA ASP A 151 -2.15 2.58 1.61
C ASP A 151 -2.64 3.77 2.44
N LEU A 152 -2.06 4.97 2.28
CA LEU A 152 -2.44 6.15 3.07
C LEU A 152 -3.94 6.51 3.01
N ASP A 153 -4.63 6.16 1.94
CA ASP A 153 -6.08 6.41 1.81
C ASP A 153 -6.93 5.45 2.65
N THR A 154 -6.38 4.31 3.01
CA THR A 154 -7.07 3.26 3.79
C THR A 154 -6.88 3.43 5.29
N ILE A 155 -5.79 4.10 5.71
CA ILE A 155 -5.46 4.32 7.12
C ILE A 155 -6.23 5.55 7.64
N ALA A 156 -6.96 5.40 8.73
CA ALA A 156 -7.64 6.51 9.41
C ALA A 156 -6.74 7.16 10.46
N VAL A 157 -6.98 8.43 10.75
CA VAL A 157 -6.25 9.21 11.78
C VAL A 157 -6.23 8.50 13.13
N ARG A 158 -7.34 7.85 13.55
CA ARG A 158 -7.43 7.11 14.82
C ARG A 158 -6.37 6.01 14.95
N GLU A 159 -5.93 5.43 13.83
CA GLU A 159 -4.99 4.31 13.83
C GLU A 159 -3.54 4.75 14.10
N ILE A 160 -3.25 6.04 13.88
CA ILE A 160 -1.88 6.58 14.03
C ILE A 160 -1.78 7.71 15.06
N MET A 161 -2.90 8.19 15.62
CA MET A 161 -2.90 9.26 16.62
C MET A 161 -2.31 8.80 17.95
N VAL A 162 -1.76 9.75 18.69
CA VAL A 162 -1.47 9.57 20.13
C VAL A 162 -2.81 9.65 20.87
N SER A 163 -3.13 8.60 21.65
CA SER A 163 -4.36 8.51 22.40
C SER A 163 -4.47 9.63 23.45
N ARG A 164 -5.69 10.06 23.77
CA ARG A 164 -5.95 11.14 24.76
C ARG A 164 -5.24 10.94 26.08
N ASN A 165 -5.14 9.70 26.57
CA ASN A 165 -4.54 9.38 27.86
C ASN A 165 -3.02 9.56 27.86
N ASP A 166 -2.41 9.48 26.70
CA ASP A 166 -0.96 9.53 26.51
C ASP A 166 -0.49 10.94 26.08
N ILE A 167 -1.43 11.89 25.91
CA ILE A 167 -1.10 13.28 25.54
C ILE A 167 -0.37 13.97 26.69
N ILE A 168 0.88 14.32 26.45
CA ILE A 168 1.64 15.20 27.34
C ILE A 168 1.20 16.63 27.10
N SER A 169 0.70 17.29 28.15
CA SER A 169 0.08 18.61 28.04
C SER A 169 0.36 19.46 29.27
N VAL A 170 0.06 20.76 29.17
CA VAL A 170 0.15 21.68 30.31
C VAL A 170 -1.18 22.39 30.56
N PRO A 171 -1.57 22.60 31.82
CA PRO A 171 -2.77 23.36 32.14
C PRO A 171 -2.54 24.87 31.88
N LYS A 172 -3.59 25.61 31.54
CA LYS A 172 -3.59 27.06 31.28
C LYS A 172 -2.90 27.89 32.35
N GLY A 173 -3.06 27.46 33.61
CA GLY A 173 -2.51 28.16 34.78
C GLY A 173 -1.07 27.78 35.15
N ALA A 174 -0.41 26.94 34.37
CA ALA A 174 0.93 26.48 34.67
C ALA A 174 1.93 27.64 34.76
N PRO A 175 2.78 27.70 35.80
CA PRO A 175 3.87 28.67 35.86
C PRO A 175 4.96 28.32 34.83
N LEU A 176 5.77 29.33 34.45
CA LEU A 176 6.82 29.16 33.43
C LEU A 176 7.77 27.99 33.74
N ASP A 177 8.14 27.82 35.03
CA ASP A 177 9.09 26.79 35.44
C ASP A 177 8.52 25.37 35.23
N GLN A 178 7.23 25.18 35.51
CA GLN A 178 6.53 23.90 35.23
C GLN A 178 6.45 23.62 33.72
N VAL A 179 6.13 24.63 32.91
CA VAL A 179 6.06 24.49 31.45
C VAL A 179 7.41 24.09 30.88
N LEU A 180 8.49 24.75 31.32
CA LEU A 180 9.85 24.45 30.88
C LEU A 180 10.27 23.05 31.31
N HIS A 181 9.96 22.64 32.55
CA HIS A 181 10.26 21.32 33.07
C HIS A 181 9.56 20.24 32.22
N THR A 182 8.25 20.37 31.98
CA THR A 182 7.50 19.42 31.14
C THR A 182 8.09 19.33 29.74
N MET A 183 8.47 20.45 29.11
CA MET A 183 9.08 20.43 27.78
C MET A 183 10.45 19.77 27.73
N ILE A 184 11.26 19.96 28.78
CA ILE A 184 12.60 19.36 28.89
C ILE A 184 12.49 17.86 29.13
N GLU A 185 11.63 17.42 30.03
CA GLU A 185 11.46 15.98 30.35
C GLU A 185 10.84 15.20 29.18
N SER A 186 9.83 15.80 28.54
CA SER A 186 9.16 15.14 27.42
C SER A 186 9.89 15.25 26.10
N GLN A 187 10.89 16.17 26.00
CA GLN A 187 11.62 16.50 24.76
C GLN A 187 10.72 16.98 23.59
N HIS A 188 9.47 17.27 23.85
CA HIS A 188 8.53 17.71 22.81
C HIS A 188 8.69 19.19 22.47
N SER A 189 8.77 19.48 21.18
CA SER A 189 8.82 20.86 20.67
C SER A 189 7.51 21.63 20.82
N ARG A 190 6.38 20.92 20.95
CA ARG A 190 5.03 21.50 21.02
C ARG A 190 4.22 20.77 22.07
N LEU A 191 3.51 21.53 22.90
CA LEU A 191 2.59 20.97 23.90
C LEU A 191 1.21 21.60 23.74
N PRO A 192 0.13 20.81 23.74
CA PRO A 192 -1.23 21.32 23.84
C PRO A 192 -1.46 21.89 25.25
N VAL A 193 -2.21 22.99 25.30
CA VAL A 193 -2.59 23.65 26.55
C VAL A 193 -4.07 23.44 26.82
N PHE A 194 -4.38 22.84 27.96
CA PHE A 194 -5.75 22.51 28.33
C PHE A 194 -6.32 23.50 29.39
N ASP A 195 -7.61 23.75 29.27
CA ASP A 195 -8.44 24.43 30.27
C ASP A 195 -9.78 23.68 30.40
N ASN A 196 -10.06 23.08 31.55
CA ASN A 196 -11.29 22.35 31.80
C ASN A 196 -11.65 21.31 30.71
N GLY A 197 -10.66 20.54 30.26
CA GLY A 197 -10.84 19.47 29.27
C GLY A 197 -10.89 19.95 27.81
N LYS A 198 -10.76 21.25 27.55
CA LYS A 198 -10.71 21.83 26.19
C LYS A 198 -9.31 22.29 25.85
N VAL A 199 -8.89 22.09 24.62
CA VAL A 199 -7.63 22.65 24.13
C VAL A 199 -7.80 24.12 23.83
N LEU A 200 -6.97 24.97 24.43
CA LEU A 200 -6.92 26.42 24.17
C LEU A 200 -6.02 26.77 22.98
N GLY A 201 -5.02 25.95 22.71
CA GLY A 201 -4.04 26.18 21.66
C GLY A 201 -2.79 25.34 21.90
N ILE A 202 -1.83 25.48 21.00
CA ILE A 202 -0.54 24.80 21.03
C ILE A 202 0.56 25.79 21.44
N LEU A 203 1.33 25.39 22.43
CA LEU A 203 2.52 26.10 22.87
C LEU A 203 3.74 25.55 22.11
N HIS A 204 4.53 26.40 21.51
CA HIS A 204 5.77 26.04 20.85
C HIS A 204 6.97 26.47 21.70
N TYR A 205 7.99 25.61 21.88
CA TYR A 205 9.16 25.94 22.71
C TYR A 205 9.87 27.23 22.30
N LYS A 206 9.92 27.55 20.99
CA LYS A 206 10.52 28.78 20.48
C LYS A 206 9.84 30.05 21.01
N ASP A 207 8.55 29.99 21.35
CA ASP A 207 7.80 31.12 21.86
C ASP A 207 8.09 31.37 23.34
N LEU A 208 8.63 30.36 24.07
CA LEU A 208 9.10 30.51 25.44
C LEU A 208 10.50 31.14 25.55
N LEU A 209 11.36 30.99 24.54
CA LEU A 209 12.73 31.46 24.61
C LEU A 209 12.84 32.98 24.91
N PRO A 210 12.07 33.87 24.25
CA PRO A 210 12.08 35.28 24.55
C PRO A 210 11.63 35.62 25.99
N VAL A 211 10.62 34.87 26.50
CA VAL A 211 10.08 35.06 27.85
C VAL A 211 11.11 34.62 28.91
N TRP A 212 11.75 33.50 28.67
CA TRP A 212 12.80 32.97 29.54
C TRP A 212 14.00 33.93 29.58
N GLU A 213 14.44 34.47 28.43
CA GLU A 213 15.54 35.41 28.36
C GLU A 213 15.21 36.74 29.04
N GLU A 214 13.98 37.27 28.88
CA GLU A 214 13.51 38.45 29.59
C GLU A 214 13.53 38.24 31.09
N ARG A 215 13.02 37.08 31.58
CA ARG A 215 13.04 36.74 33.01
C ARG A 215 14.46 36.66 33.55
N ARG A 216 15.36 36.03 32.83
CA ARG A 216 16.78 35.92 33.19
C ARG A 216 17.47 37.29 33.27
N ARG A 217 17.18 38.18 32.32
CA ARG A 217 17.69 39.58 32.37
C ARG A 217 17.14 40.35 33.56
N SER A 218 15.85 40.23 33.82
CA SER A 218 15.20 40.91 34.97
C SER A 218 15.81 40.46 36.29
N ILE A 219 16.04 39.19 36.50
CA ILE A 219 16.72 38.65 37.72
C ILE A 219 18.12 39.23 37.85
N ARG A 220 18.92 39.25 36.77
CA ARG A 220 20.28 39.80 36.77
C ARG A 220 20.33 41.30 37.07
N SER A 221 19.32 42.03 36.65
CA SER A 221 19.27 43.49 36.82
C SER A 221 18.50 43.93 38.06
N GLY A 222 18.01 43.00 38.89
CA GLY A 222 17.19 43.29 40.07
C GLY A 222 15.85 43.95 39.77
N ARG A 223 15.37 43.87 38.51
CA ARG A 223 14.09 44.48 38.11
C ARG A 223 12.98 43.44 38.16
N PRO A 224 11.73 43.85 38.45
CA PRO A 224 10.60 42.94 38.43
C PRO A 224 10.38 42.39 37.02
N SER A 225 10.28 41.05 36.87
CA SER A 225 9.92 40.42 35.61
C SER A 225 8.44 40.64 35.31
N ARG A 226 8.06 40.71 34.04
CA ARG A 226 6.64 40.72 33.65
C ARG A 226 5.97 39.44 34.09
N SER A 227 4.68 39.53 34.45
CA SER A 227 3.89 38.35 34.78
C SER A 227 3.80 37.44 33.57
N PHE A 228 4.17 36.17 33.76
CA PHE A 228 4.02 35.13 32.73
C PHE A 228 2.52 34.87 32.47
N ARG A 229 2.12 34.91 31.22
CA ARG A 229 0.75 34.60 30.77
C ARG A 229 0.82 33.66 29.63
N LEU A 230 0.70 32.35 29.89
CA LEU A 230 0.78 31.28 28.93
C LEU A 230 -0.18 31.49 27.73
N ALA A 231 -1.40 31.94 28.01
CA ALA A 231 -2.43 32.19 26.98
C ALA A 231 -2.02 33.15 25.84
N ARG A 232 -1.01 34.03 26.06
CA ARG A 232 -0.51 34.97 25.03
C ARG A 232 0.48 34.32 24.04
N LEU A 233 0.98 33.14 24.36
CA LEU A 233 1.98 32.43 23.57
C LEU A 233 1.35 31.29 22.74
N LEU A 234 0.04 31.07 22.93
CA LEU A 234 -0.65 29.98 22.27
C LEU A 234 -0.88 30.28 20.78
N ARG A 235 -0.58 29.31 19.97
CA ARG A 235 -0.92 29.28 18.56
C ARG A 235 -2.25 28.57 18.34
N PRO A 236 -3.00 28.93 17.30
CA PRO A 236 -4.21 28.20 16.94
C PRO A 236 -3.87 26.74 16.63
N HIS A 237 -4.80 25.86 16.89
CA HIS A 237 -4.68 24.42 16.62
C HIS A 237 -5.65 23.99 15.52
N LEU A 238 -5.28 22.96 14.79
CA LEU A 238 -6.14 22.28 13.84
C LEU A 238 -6.97 21.25 14.60
N VAL A 239 -8.26 21.11 14.24
CA VAL A 239 -9.14 20.07 14.79
C VAL A 239 -9.64 19.20 13.63
N VAL A 240 -9.52 17.89 13.78
CA VAL A 240 -9.85 16.91 12.74
C VAL A 240 -10.63 15.73 13.34
N PRO A 241 -11.54 15.11 12.57
CA PRO A 241 -12.23 13.89 13.02
C PRO A 241 -11.27 12.69 12.97
N GLU A 242 -11.44 11.75 13.89
CA GLU A 242 -10.65 10.53 13.98
C GLU A 242 -10.80 9.58 12.78
N SER A 243 -11.94 9.66 12.07
CA SER A 243 -12.21 8.85 10.88
C SER A 243 -11.58 9.38 9.59
N LYS A 244 -10.86 10.51 9.64
CA LYS A 244 -10.27 11.14 8.46
C LYS A 244 -9.12 10.28 7.91
N PRO A 245 -9.03 10.08 6.56
CA PRO A 245 -7.89 9.40 5.95
C PRO A 245 -6.56 10.15 6.15
N VAL A 246 -5.49 9.41 6.40
CA VAL A 246 -4.14 9.96 6.63
C VAL A 246 -3.62 10.73 5.42
N SER A 247 -3.95 10.29 4.18
CA SER A 247 -3.62 11.01 2.95
C SER A 247 -4.13 12.46 2.95
N GLN A 248 -5.37 12.68 3.43
CA GLN A 248 -5.97 14.01 3.53
C GLN A 248 -5.31 14.84 4.64
N MET A 249 -4.85 14.20 5.71
CA MET A 249 -4.10 14.88 6.77
C MET A 249 -2.74 15.39 6.28
N LEU A 250 -2.03 14.60 5.49
CA LEU A 250 -0.77 15.04 4.87
C LEU A 250 -0.99 16.28 4.00
N GLU A 251 -2.09 16.32 3.24
CA GLU A 251 -2.44 17.48 2.42
C GLU A 251 -2.78 18.72 3.27
N GLU A 252 -3.51 18.55 4.39
CA GLU A 252 -3.83 19.64 5.31
C GLU A 252 -2.60 20.19 6.02
N PHE A 253 -1.71 19.34 6.52
CA PHE A 253 -0.45 19.77 7.10
C PHE A 253 0.42 20.53 6.09
N ARG A 254 0.45 20.10 4.83
CA ARG A 254 1.19 20.77 3.75
C ARG A 254 0.59 22.15 3.41
N LYS A 255 -0.73 22.30 3.44
CA LYS A 255 -1.43 23.57 3.15
C LYS A 255 -1.45 24.51 4.35
N GLY A 256 -1.53 23.95 5.55
CA GLY A 256 -1.61 24.67 6.82
C GLY A 256 -0.23 24.99 7.39
N GLN A 257 -0.19 25.97 8.31
CA GLN A 257 1.01 26.26 9.09
C GLN A 257 1.08 25.49 10.42
N SER A 258 0.18 24.52 10.60
CA SER A 258 0.12 23.69 11.81
C SER A 258 0.86 22.37 11.58
N HIS A 259 1.70 21.98 12.53
CA HIS A 259 2.38 20.68 12.54
C HIS A 259 1.75 19.72 13.55
N MET A 260 0.61 20.10 14.13
CA MET A 260 -0.09 19.33 15.15
C MET A 260 -1.59 19.55 15.00
N ALA A 261 -2.37 18.50 15.11
CA ALA A 261 -3.82 18.51 15.07
C ALA A 261 -4.40 17.84 16.32
N ILE A 262 -5.49 18.36 16.83
CA ILE A 262 -6.31 17.75 17.86
C ILE A 262 -7.33 16.86 17.17
N VAL A 263 -7.38 15.61 17.56
CA VAL A 263 -8.31 14.62 17.01
C VAL A 263 -9.54 14.54 17.88
N VAL A 264 -10.73 14.54 17.26
CA VAL A 264 -12.02 14.48 17.96
C VAL A 264 -12.86 13.32 17.42
N ASP A 265 -13.67 12.75 18.32
CA ASP A 265 -14.68 11.76 17.99
C ASP A 265 -15.95 12.40 17.37
N GLU A 266 -16.98 11.60 17.06
CA GLU A 266 -18.26 12.03 16.50
C GLU A 266 -19.08 12.92 17.45
N PHE A 267 -18.75 12.93 18.74
CA PHE A 267 -19.39 13.76 19.76
C PHE A 267 -18.63 15.07 20.01
N GLY A 268 -17.50 15.28 19.33
CA GLY A 268 -16.63 16.43 19.53
C GLY A 268 -15.74 16.33 20.77
N THR A 269 -15.63 15.12 21.36
CA THR A 269 -14.73 14.85 22.47
C THR A 269 -13.32 14.64 21.92
N ILE A 270 -12.30 15.08 22.67
CA ILE A 270 -10.91 14.87 22.25
C ILE A 270 -10.58 13.39 22.39
N ALA A 271 -10.32 12.75 21.25
CA ALA A 271 -9.91 11.36 21.13
C ALA A 271 -8.38 11.22 21.20
N GLY A 272 -7.65 12.18 20.61
CA GLY A 272 -6.19 12.10 20.55
C GLY A 272 -5.53 13.36 20.01
N LEU A 273 -4.28 13.18 19.64
CA LEU A 273 -3.39 14.17 19.06
C LEU A 273 -2.66 13.52 17.87
N LEU A 274 -2.46 14.28 16.79
CA LEU A 274 -1.71 13.84 15.63
C LEU A 274 -0.68 14.91 15.24
N THR A 275 0.53 14.50 14.90
CA THR A 275 1.59 15.38 14.39
C THR A 275 1.90 15.10 12.92
N VAL A 276 2.61 16.00 12.26
CA VAL A 276 3.09 15.77 10.89
C VAL A 276 4.10 14.63 10.85
N GLU A 277 4.86 14.48 11.91
CA GLU A 277 5.85 13.44 12.12
C GLU A 277 5.17 12.05 12.09
N ASP A 278 4.05 11.85 12.79
CA ASP A 278 3.26 10.60 12.80
C ASP A 278 2.76 10.22 11.38
N VAL A 279 2.33 11.23 10.61
CA VAL A 279 1.87 11.03 9.22
C VAL A 279 3.03 10.68 8.29
N LEU A 280 4.19 11.32 8.45
CA LEU A 280 5.38 11.03 7.64
C LEU A 280 5.95 9.65 7.96
N GLU A 281 5.86 9.20 9.21
CA GLU A 281 6.26 7.87 9.62
C GLU A 281 5.49 6.77 8.86
N GLN A 282 4.21 7.00 8.52
CA GLN A 282 3.44 6.06 7.69
C GLN A 282 3.98 5.94 6.26
N VAL A 283 4.69 6.94 5.76
CA VAL A 283 5.29 6.92 4.41
C VAL A 283 6.69 6.33 4.44
N VAL A 284 7.54 6.83 5.35
CA VAL A 284 8.98 6.51 5.38
C VAL A 284 9.25 5.24 6.19
N GLY A 285 8.35 4.88 7.11
CA GLY A 285 8.58 3.88 8.15
C GLY A 285 9.25 4.51 9.36
N LYS A 286 9.39 3.75 10.43
CA LYS A 286 10.12 4.22 11.62
C LYS A 286 11.54 4.63 11.23
N ILE A 287 11.88 5.87 11.55
CA ILE A 287 13.26 6.35 11.49
C ILE A 287 13.84 5.98 12.85
N GLU A 288 14.69 4.95 12.88
CA GLU A 288 15.41 4.55 14.09
C GLU A 288 16.17 5.77 14.61
N ASP A 289 15.89 6.18 15.83
CA ASP A 289 16.66 7.23 16.51
C ASP A 289 18.00 6.64 16.96
N GLU A 290 19.06 7.46 17.05
CA GLU A 290 20.41 7.04 17.49
C GLU A 290 20.40 6.41 18.89
N HIS A 291 19.30 6.53 19.62
CA HIS A 291 19.10 6.03 21.00
C HIS A 291 18.16 4.81 21.06
N ASP A 292 17.55 4.38 19.96
CA ASP A 292 16.76 3.14 19.95
C ASP A 292 17.72 1.96 20.05
N GLU A 293 17.67 1.25 21.17
CA GLU A 293 18.36 -0.03 21.31
C GLU A 293 17.89 -0.93 20.15
N LYS A 294 18.84 -1.43 19.37
CA LYS A 294 18.58 -2.42 18.33
C LYS A 294 17.89 -3.62 18.97
N ILE A 295 16.57 -3.61 18.93
CA ILE A 295 15.81 -4.84 19.09
C ILE A 295 16.12 -5.65 17.83
N GLU A 296 17.23 -6.41 17.90
CA GLU A 296 17.56 -7.38 16.88
C GLU A 296 16.30 -8.18 16.57
N ARG A 297 16.03 -8.36 15.29
CA ARG A 297 15.02 -9.26 14.76
C ARG A 297 15.18 -10.67 15.37
N ALA A 298 14.72 -10.81 16.61
CA ALA A 298 14.50 -12.09 17.26
C ALA A 298 13.16 -12.70 16.78
N ALA A 299 12.84 -12.52 15.51
CA ALA A 299 11.50 -12.68 14.99
C ALA A 299 11.12 -14.13 14.65
N GLU A 300 11.96 -15.12 14.86
CA GLU A 300 11.57 -16.50 14.48
C GLU A 300 11.48 -17.54 15.60
N THR A 301 12.02 -17.29 16.80
CA THR A 301 12.11 -18.36 17.82
C THR A 301 11.99 -17.94 19.29
N ALA A 302 11.71 -16.70 19.65
CA ALA A 302 11.71 -16.27 21.05
C ALA A 302 10.35 -15.68 21.49
N ASP A 303 10.04 -15.87 22.78
CA ASP A 303 8.98 -15.17 23.48
C ASP A 303 9.26 -13.67 23.48
N ILE A 304 8.32 -12.86 23.01
CA ILE A 304 8.45 -11.42 22.92
C ILE A 304 7.57 -10.76 23.97
N GLU A 305 8.13 -9.83 24.75
CA GLU A 305 7.35 -8.99 25.66
C GLU A 305 7.08 -7.64 25.01
N LEU A 306 5.82 -7.27 24.86
CA LEU A 306 5.35 -6.08 24.20
C LEU A 306 4.54 -5.20 25.13
N ASP A 307 4.55 -3.89 24.90
CA ASP A 307 3.65 -2.96 25.57
C ASP A 307 2.22 -3.18 25.09
N GLY A 308 1.23 -3.11 25.97
CA GLY A 308 -0.18 -3.22 25.63
C GLY A 308 -0.67 -2.13 24.67
N THR A 309 0.03 -1.00 24.59
CA THR A 309 -0.24 0.10 23.65
C THR A 309 0.35 -0.10 22.27
N THR A 310 1.14 -1.16 22.04
CA THR A 310 1.69 -1.49 20.73
C THR A 310 0.55 -1.60 19.70
N ARG A 311 0.66 -0.87 18.59
CA ARG A 311 -0.37 -0.83 17.57
C ARG A 311 -0.39 -2.13 16.77
N ILE A 312 -1.56 -2.54 16.29
CA ILE A 312 -1.71 -3.75 15.46
C ILE A 312 -0.86 -3.65 14.19
N LEU A 313 -0.80 -2.48 13.57
CA LEU A 313 0.05 -2.22 12.40
C LEU A 313 1.55 -2.41 12.68
N ASP A 314 2.00 -2.02 13.88
CA ASP A 314 3.39 -2.20 14.31
C ASP A 314 3.70 -3.69 14.56
N LEU A 315 2.72 -4.46 15.08
CA LEU A 315 2.86 -5.91 15.28
C LEU A 315 3.10 -6.64 13.96
N GLU A 316 2.38 -6.27 12.91
CA GLU A 316 2.53 -6.86 11.58
C GLU A 316 3.87 -6.44 10.94
N SER A 317 4.19 -5.14 10.95
CA SER A 317 5.36 -4.61 10.25
C SER A 317 6.69 -4.90 10.93
N GLU A 318 6.75 -4.90 12.28
CA GLU A 318 7.99 -5.06 13.04
C GLU A 318 8.23 -6.49 13.52
N TYR A 319 7.15 -7.18 13.88
CA TYR A 319 7.24 -8.50 14.52
C TYR A 319 6.69 -9.63 13.65
N GLY A 320 6.12 -9.33 12.46
CA GLY A 320 5.50 -10.31 11.57
C GLY A 320 4.34 -11.05 12.26
N ILE A 321 3.57 -10.35 13.11
CA ILE A 321 2.43 -10.88 13.84
C ILE A 321 1.16 -10.33 13.20
N GLU A 322 0.53 -11.12 12.33
CA GLU A 322 -0.74 -10.77 11.71
C GLU A 322 -1.89 -11.00 12.70
N ILE A 323 -2.68 -9.98 12.96
CA ILE A 323 -3.91 -10.04 13.76
C ILE A 323 -5.06 -9.54 12.87
N SER A 324 -6.12 -10.34 12.76
CA SER A 324 -7.33 -9.93 12.01
C SER A 324 -8.04 -8.76 12.70
N VAL A 325 -8.21 -7.63 11.99
CA VAL A 325 -8.72 -6.34 12.54
C VAL A 325 -10.25 -6.24 12.52
N ASP A 326 -10.98 -7.36 12.44
CA ASP A 326 -12.45 -7.37 12.34
C ASP A 326 -13.19 -6.79 13.56
N GLY A 327 -12.48 -6.46 14.64
CA GLY A 327 -13.06 -6.05 15.94
C GLY A 327 -13.02 -4.57 16.28
N GLY A 328 -12.49 -3.68 15.43
CA GLY A 328 -12.43 -2.25 15.69
C GLY A 328 -11.48 -1.82 16.81
N PHE A 329 -10.47 -2.61 17.12
CA PHE A 329 -9.38 -2.33 18.05
C PHE A 329 -8.10 -1.95 17.28
N GLU A 330 -7.25 -1.13 17.89
CA GLU A 330 -6.06 -0.55 17.24
C GLU A 330 -4.75 -0.91 17.96
N THR A 331 -4.86 -1.49 19.17
CA THR A 331 -3.71 -1.86 20.00
C THR A 331 -3.79 -3.31 20.45
N LEU A 332 -2.64 -3.87 20.84
CA LEU A 332 -2.54 -5.22 21.41
C LEU A 332 -3.44 -5.40 22.65
N ALA A 333 -3.50 -4.39 23.52
CA ALA A 333 -4.43 -4.39 24.66
C ALA A 333 -5.89 -4.42 24.20
N GLY A 334 -6.25 -3.63 23.18
CA GLY A 334 -7.59 -3.60 22.60
C GLY A 334 -7.98 -4.95 22.00
N PHE A 335 -7.07 -5.60 21.28
CA PHE A 335 -7.24 -6.97 20.77
C PHE A 335 -7.54 -7.97 21.90
N LEU A 336 -6.75 -7.95 22.98
CA LEU A 336 -6.95 -8.87 24.12
C LEU A 336 -8.27 -8.61 24.84
N LEU A 337 -8.64 -7.35 25.06
CA LEU A 337 -9.94 -6.99 25.64
C LEU A 337 -11.11 -7.47 24.76
N TYR A 338 -10.99 -7.32 23.45
CA TYR A 338 -12.01 -7.78 22.51
C TYR A 338 -12.17 -9.31 22.54
N ARG A 339 -11.03 -10.05 22.53
CA ARG A 339 -11.04 -11.52 22.56
C ARG A 339 -11.53 -12.10 23.88
N LEU A 340 -11.17 -11.49 25.01
CA LEU A 340 -11.55 -11.95 26.35
C LEU A 340 -12.96 -11.53 26.74
N GLY A 341 -13.47 -10.40 26.20
CA GLY A 341 -14.79 -9.86 26.52
C GLY A 341 -14.92 -9.27 27.93
N GLU A 342 -13.81 -9.21 28.68
CA GLU A 342 -13.74 -8.70 30.07
C GLU A 342 -12.38 -8.04 30.33
N ILE A 343 -12.25 -7.30 31.44
CA ILE A 343 -10.96 -6.78 31.89
C ILE A 343 -10.14 -7.95 32.47
N PRO A 344 -9.00 -8.30 31.85
CA PRO A 344 -8.24 -9.47 32.23
C PRO A 344 -7.46 -9.30 33.53
N HIS A 345 -7.01 -10.42 34.05
CA HIS A 345 -6.06 -10.48 35.17
C HIS A 345 -4.67 -10.89 34.66
N VAL A 346 -3.63 -10.53 35.47
CA VAL A 346 -2.27 -10.99 35.18
C VAL A 346 -2.22 -12.52 35.13
N GLY A 347 -1.59 -13.06 34.09
CA GLY A 347 -1.51 -14.48 33.78
C GLY A 347 -2.62 -15.03 32.88
N GLN A 348 -3.65 -14.25 32.57
CA GLN A 348 -4.69 -14.65 31.64
C GLN A 348 -4.16 -14.60 30.20
N SER A 349 -4.52 -15.58 29.37
CA SER A 349 -3.98 -15.73 28.02
C SER A 349 -5.06 -15.98 26.98
N VAL A 350 -4.77 -15.62 25.72
CA VAL A 350 -5.57 -15.88 24.53
C VAL A 350 -4.69 -16.52 23.48
N ASP A 351 -5.20 -17.55 22.83
CA ASP A 351 -4.53 -18.18 21.68
C ASP A 351 -5.19 -17.67 20.39
N ASP A 352 -4.40 -17.08 19.48
CA ASP A 352 -4.85 -16.59 18.18
C ASP A 352 -3.73 -16.68 17.13
N GLY A 353 -4.05 -17.06 15.90
CA GLY A 353 -3.08 -17.09 14.81
C GLY A 353 -1.83 -17.97 15.06
N GLY A 354 -1.97 -19.08 15.86
CA GLY A 354 -0.83 -19.94 16.22
C GLY A 354 0.10 -19.34 17.27
N ARG A 355 -0.33 -18.28 17.95
CA ARG A 355 0.41 -17.61 19.02
C ARG A 355 -0.43 -17.53 20.30
N ARG A 356 0.25 -17.50 21.43
CA ARG A 356 -0.34 -17.29 22.75
C ARG A 356 0.04 -15.90 23.24
N TYR A 357 -0.95 -15.14 23.63
CA TYR A 357 -0.82 -13.80 24.17
C TYR A 357 -1.15 -13.84 25.67
N THR A 358 -0.16 -13.63 26.53
CA THR A 358 -0.33 -13.72 27.99
C THR A 358 -0.17 -12.34 28.61
N VAL A 359 -1.13 -11.89 29.43
CA VAL A 359 -1.06 -10.63 30.18
C VAL A 359 -0.03 -10.75 31.30
N LEU A 360 1.06 -9.96 31.22
CA LEU A 360 2.11 -9.96 32.23
C LEU A 360 1.89 -8.90 33.30
N GLU A 361 1.36 -7.73 32.92
CA GLU A 361 1.23 -6.60 33.82
C GLU A 361 -0.05 -5.80 33.50
N MET A 362 -0.70 -5.31 34.54
CA MET A 362 -1.88 -4.45 34.47
C MET A 362 -1.60 -3.13 35.17
N ASP A 363 -1.94 -2.00 34.54
CA ASP A 363 -2.01 -0.69 35.18
C ASP A 363 -3.48 -0.34 35.40
N ARG A 364 -3.98 -0.57 36.61
CA ARG A 364 -5.41 -0.49 36.96
C ARG A 364 -6.27 -1.38 36.07
N ASN A 365 -6.99 -0.79 35.11
CA ASN A 365 -7.87 -1.48 34.18
C ASN A 365 -7.26 -1.58 32.72
N ARG A 366 -6.00 -1.18 32.57
CA ARG A 366 -5.28 -1.22 31.30
C ARG A 366 -4.25 -2.34 31.31
N ILE A 367 -4.18 -3.11 30.23
CA ILE A 367 -3.10 -4.06 30.01
C ILE A 367 -1.83 -3.26 29.71
N ALA A 368 -0.81 -3.39 30.56
CA ALA A 368 0.45 -2.68 30.43
C ALA A 368 1.47 -3.49 29.63
N ARG A 369 1.61 -4.80 29.93
CA ARG A 369 2.56 -5.67 29.23
C ARG A 369 1.94 -7.00 28.85
N VAL A 370 2.32 -7.50 27.67
CA VAL A 370 1.85 -8.75 27.09
C VAL A 370 3.05 -9.56 26.61
N ARG A 371 3.06 -10.85 26.91
CA ARG A 371 4.00 -11.81 26.32
C ARG A 371 3.33 -12.51 25.16
N VAL A 372 4.04 -12.60 24.03
CA VAL A 372 3.59 -13.30 22.83
C VAL A 372 4.53 -14.47 22.58
N GLU A 373 3.98 -15.68 22.61
CA GLU A 373 4.71 -16.94 22.43
C GLU A 373 4.13 -17.69 21.23
N ARG A 374 4.95 -18.44 20.48
CA ARG A 374 4.42 -19.39 19.50
C ARG A 374 3.85 -20.62 20.22
N VAL A 375 2.63 -20.98 19.89
CA VAL A 375 2.07 -22.27 20.32
C VAL A 375 2.58 -23.34 19.35
N PRO A 376 3.36 -24.34 19.78
CA PRO A 376 3.73 -25.42 18.91
C PRO A 376 2.46 -26.15 18.43
N GLU A 377 2.34 -26.33 17.12
CA GLU A 377 1.26 -27.11 16.50
C GLU A 377 1.30 -28.51 17.14
N GLN A 378 0.31 -28.81 17.98
CA GLN A 378 0.15 -30.17 18.50
C GLN A 378 -0.15 -31.05 17.29
N ALA A 379 0.82 -31.89 16.95
CA ALA A 379 0.64 -32.95 15.95
C ALA A 379 -0.60 -33.76 16.31
N ALA A 380 -1.63 -33.63 15.48
CA ALA A 380 -2.86 -34.42 15.55
C ALA A 380 -2.64 -35.82 14.95
#